data_848ff3259281284ff234ef7788adf536
#
_entry.id   848ff3259281284ff234ef7788adf536
#
_cell.length_a   1.000
_cell.length_b   1.000
_cell.length_c   1.000
_cell.angle_alpha   90.00
_cell.angle_beta   90.00
_cell.angle_gamma   90.00
#
_symmetry.space_group_name_H-M   'P 1'
#
loop_
_entity.id
_entity.type
_entity.pdbx_description
1 polymer ?
#
loop_
_entity_poly.entity_id
_entity_poly.type
_entity_poly.pdbx_seq_one_letter_code
_entity_poly.pdbx_strand_id
1 'polypeptide(L)'
;MILVIDNYDSFTYNLVHYIGECGHEVLVKRNDALTIAEIHSLNPEKIVISPGPCTPNEAGISIEIVKESQVPLLGVCLGHQSIGAAFGAKIVKAPEVFHGKKSNINHSNAGLFKNIPDPYSVVRYHSLIIDSFSLPKDLKVISTIADDPSIIMGVEHVSRPIYGVQFHPESIDTDHGMQLINNFLNI
;
A
#
# COMPACT_ATOMS: atom_id res chain seq x y z
N MET A 1 9.00 14.20 8.72
CA MET A 1 8.70 12.96 9.46
C MET A 1 7.64 12.16 8.70
N ILE A 2 7.84 10.87 8.54
CA ILE A 2 6.88 9.93 7.91
C ILE A 2 6.13 9.19 9.02
N LEU A 3 4.79 9.20 8.97
CA LEU A 3 3.95 8.44 9.90
C LEU A 3 3.69 7.05 9.32
N VAL A 4 4.06 6.01 10.04
CA VAL A 4 3.73 4.61 9.69
C VAL A 4 2.64 4.11 10.63
N ILE A 5 1.51 3.72 10.05
CA ILE A 5 0.40 3.08 10.76
C ILE A 5 0.64 1.57 10.74
N ASP A 6 0.85 1.01 11.92
CA ASP A 6 1.12 -0.41 12.10
C ASP A 6 -0.18 -1.18 12.36
N ASN A 7 -0.57 -2.01 11.42
CA ASN A 7 -1.72 -2.90 11.49
C ASN A 7 -1.41 -4.22 12.24
N TYR A 8 -0.52 -4.18 13.24
CA TYR A 8 -0.10 -5.36 14.01
C TYR A 8 0.59 -6.42 13.13
N ASP A 9 1.47 -5.96 12.25
CA ASP A 9 2.14 -6.81 11.27
C ASP A 9 3.66 -6.90 11.52
N SER A 10 4.22 -8.10 11.34
CA SER A 10 5.67 -8.33 11.53
C SER A 10 6.54 -7.66 10.47
N PHE A 11 6.00 -7.34 9.28
CA PHE A 11 6.72 -6.66 8.21
C PHE A 11 6.72 -5.13 8.33
N THR A 12 5.95 -4.56 9.26
CA THR A 12 5.89 -3.09 9.46
C THR A 12 7.28 -2.51 9.65
N TYR A 13 8.13 -3.15 10.46
CA TYR A 13 9.48 -2.63 10.73
C TYR A 13 10.44 -2.75 9.56
N ASN A 14 10.18 -3.62 8.57
CA ASN A 14 10.94 -3.63 7.32
C ASN A 14 10.63 -2.36 6.49
N LEU A 15 9.36 -1.92 6.45
CA LEU A 15 9.00 -0.61 5.85
C LEU A 15 9.70 0.54 6.57
N VAL A 16 9.67 0.53 7.91
CA VAL A 16 10.36 1.54 8.74
C VAL A 16 11.84 1.59 8.42
N HIS A 17 12.49 0.43 8.29
CA HIS A 17 13.90 0.32 7.95
C HIS A 17 14.19 0.93 6.56
N TYR A 18 13.42 0.57 5.54
CA TYR A 18 13.59 1.10 4.18
C TYR A 18 13.41 2.63 4.14
N ILE A 19 12.40 3.16 4.83
CA ILE A 19 12.17 4.61 4.93
C ILE A 19 13.33 5.30 5.64
N GLY A 20 13.84 4.69 6.72
CA GLY A 20 15.01 5.19 7.46
C GLY A 20 16.28 5.18 6.63
N GLU A 21 16.53 4.14 5.83
CA GLU A 21 17.68 4.08 4.89
C GLU A 21 17.60 5.16 3.81
N CYS A 22 16.39 5.59 3.42
CA CYS A 22 16.19 6.74 2.54
C CYS A 22 16.40 8.09 3.25
N GLY A 23 16.77 8.11 4.53
CA GLY A 23 17.13 9.33 5.27
C GLY A 23 15.95 10.06 5.93
N HIS A 24 14.79 9.42 6.05
CA HIS A 24 13.61 10.03 6.66
C HIS A 24 13.42 9.60 8.12
N GLU A 25 13.00 10.55 8.97
CA GLU A 25 12.54 10.27 10.32
C GLU A 25 11.18 9.56 10.25
N VAL A 26 11.02 8.50 11.04
CA VAL A 26 9.81 7.67 11.07
C VAL A 26 9.19 7.66 12.45
N LEU A 27 7.88 7.92 12.52
CA LEU A 27 7.05 7.71 13.70
C LEU A 27 6.12 6.53 13.44
N VAL A 28 6.21 5.48 14.27
CA VAL A 28 5.32 4.31 14.18
C VAL A 28 4.21 4.42 15.22
N LYS A 29 2.97 4.23 14.80
CA LYS A 29 1.80 4.17 15.68
C LYS A 29 0.89 3.01 15.27
N ARG A 30 0.34 2.30 16.26
CA ARG A 30 -0.68 1.26 16.04
C ARG A 30 -1.94 1.88 15.42
N ASN A 31 -2.68 1.10 14.68
CA ASN A 31 -3.91 1.52 13.98
C ASN A 31 -5.08 1.90 14.91
N ASP A 32 -4.94 1.65 16.20
CA ASP A 32 -5.89 1.96 17.28
C ASP A 32 -5.32 2.94 18.31
N ALA A 33 -4.11 3.46 18.07
CA ALA A 33 -3.38 4.29 19.04
C ALA A 33 -3.55 5.80 18.83
N LEU A 34 -4.18 6.22 17.71
CA LEU A 34 -4.37 7.63 17.35
C LEU A 34 -5.79 7.87 16.83
N THR A 35 -6.28 9.06 17.06
CA THR A 35 -7.44 9.63 16.36
C THR A 35 -6.99 10.42 15.13
N ILE A 36 -7.91 10.70 14.21
CA ILE A 36 -7.65 11.56 13.03
C ILE A 36 -7.17 12.97 13.46
N ALA A 37 -7.76 13.53 14.53
CA ALA A 37 -7.36 14.84 15.04
C ALA A 37 -5.90 14.85 15.52
N GLU A 38 -5.45 13.78 16.18
CA GLU A 38 -4.05 13.63 16.61
C GLU A 38 -3.11 13.47 15.41
N ILE A 39 -3.52 12.73 14.37
CA ILE A 39 -2.74 12.60 13.13
C ILE A 39 -2.58 13.98 12.45
N HIS A 40 -3.66 14.76 12.37
CA HIS A 40 -3.59 16.13 11.84
C HIS A 40 -2.65 17.01 12.69
N SER A 41 -2.68 16.86 14.02
CA SER A 41 -1.82 17.61 14.95
C SER A 41 -0.33 17.22 14.82
N LEU A 42 -0.03 15.96 14.49
CA LEU A 42 1.32 15.47 14.21
C LEU A 42 1.89 16.08 12.92
N ASN A 43 1.01 16.50 12.00
CA ASN A 43 1.36 17.09 10.71
C ASN A 43 2.47 16.32 9.96
N PRO A 44 2.28 15.01 9.68
CA PRO A 44 3.28 14.21 8.99
C PRO A 44 3.45 14.71 7.54
N GLU A 45 4.65 14.57 6.99
CA GLU A 45 4.92 14.87 5.58
C GLU A 45 4.25 13.84 4.66
N LYS A 46 4.24 12.58 5.09
CA LYS A 46 3.60 11.45 4.38
C LYS A 46 3.10 10.42 5.37
N ILE A 47 2.18 9.57 4.90
CA ILE A 47 1.64 8.45 5.69
C ILE A 47 1.88 7.14 4.94
N VAL A 48 2.29 6.11 5.67
CA VAL A 48 2.36 4.73 5.17
C VAL A 48 1.46 3.86 6.03
N ILE A 49 0.53 3.14 5.40
CA ILE A 49 -0.33 2.16 6.07
C ILE A 49 0.25 0.77 5.79
N SER A 50 0.64 0.07 6.85
CA SER A 50 1.34 -1.21 6.78
C SER A 50 0.44 -2.36 6.29
N PRO A 51 1.04 -3.50 5.91
CA PRO A 51 0.37 -4.78 5.90
C PRO A 51 -0.30 -5.09 7.24
N GLY A 52 -1.13 -6.11 7.26
CA GLY A 52 -1.77 -6.59 8.49
C GLY A 52 -2.69 -7.78 8.26
N PRO A 53 -3.18 -8.40 9.34
CA PRO A 53 -4.13 -9.50 9.27
C PRO A 53 -5.55 -9.02 8.99
N CYS A 54 -6.45 -9.98 8.72
CA CYS A 54 -7.90 -9.81 8.58
C CYS A 54 -8.30 -8.95 7.38
N THR A 55 -9.29 -8.07 7.55
CA THR A 55 -9.84 -7.22 6.49
C THR A 55 -9.68 -5.74 6.81
N PRO A 56 -9.87 -4.84 5.85
CA PRO A 56 -9.84 -3.39 6.11
C PRO A 56 -10.79 -2.92 7.21
N ASN A 57 -11.93 -3.60 7.39
CA ASN A 57 -12.89 -3.24 8.46
C ASN A 57 -12.35 -3.50 9.86
N GLU A 58 -11.33 -4.33 9.99
CA GLU A 58 -10.67 -4.70 11.26
C GLU A 58 -9.32 -3.99 11.42
N ALA A 59 -8.95 -3.12 10.46
CA ALA A 59 -7.69 -2.38 10.43
C ALA A 59 -7.76 -1.04 11.21
N GLY A 60 -8.55 -0.97 12.28
CA GLY A 60 -8.68 0.23 13.10
C GLY A 60 -9.07 1.45 12.26
N ILE A 61 -8.33 2.55 12.39
CA ILE A 61 -8.62 3.82 11.70
C ILE A 61 -8.07 3.88 10.26
N SER A 62 -7.53 2.78 9.70
CA SER A 62 -6.84 2.81 8.39
C SER A 62 -7.74 3.34 7.25
N ILE A 63 -9.01 2.92 7.19
CA ILE A 63 -9.96 3.42 6.18
C ILE A 63 -10.21 4.93 6.36
N GLU A 64 -10.37 5.39 7.61
CA GLU A 64 -10.63 6.79 7.92
C GLU A 64 -9.42 7.67 7.58
N ILE A 65 -8.21 7.20 7.87
CA ILE A 65 -6.96 7.88 7.47
C ILE A 65 -6.93 8.09 5.95
N VAL A 66 -7.27 7.08 5.16
CA VAL A 66 -7.29 7.20 3.68
C VAL A 66 -8.27 8.28 3.24
N LYS A 67 -9.48 8.33 3.83
CA LYS A 67 -10.51 9.32 3.49
C LYS A 67 -10.04 10.74 3.81
N GLU A 68 -9.44 10.94 4.97
CA GLU A 68 -9.12 12.25 5.54
C GLU A 68 -7.71 12.76 5.19
N SER A 69 -6.82 11.91 4.64
CA SER A 69 -5.43 12.30 4.35
C SER A 69 -5.34 13.49 3.39
N GLN A 70 -4.58 14.49 3.80
CA GLN A 70 -4.23 15.67 2.99
C GLN A 70 -2.79 15.59 2.46
N VAL A 71 -2.03 14.57 2.85
CA VAL A 71 -0.62 14.36 2.49
C VAL A 71 -0.47 13.09 1.66
N PRO A 72 0.66 12.91 0.95
CA PRO A 72 0.90 11.67 0.22
C PRO A 72 0.78 10.43 1.11
N LEU A 73 0.07 9.42 0.63
CA LEU A 73 -0.23 8.19 1.37
C LEU A 73 0.09 6.96 0.52
N LEU A 74 0.82 6.01 1.12
CA LEU A 74 1.06 4.68 0.56
C LEU A 74 0.40 3.61 1.43
N GLY A 75 -0.46 2.78 0.85
CA GLY A 75 -1.00 1.59 1.47
C GLY A 75 -0.33 0.32 0.94
N VAL A 76 0.16 -0.53 1.84
CA VAL A 76 0.81 -1.81 1.50
C VAL A 76 -0.07 -2.97 1.95
N CYS A 77 -0.39 -3.89 1.05
CA CYS A 77 -1.19 -5.09 1.28
C CYS A 77 -2.55 -4.77 1.92
N LEU A 78 -2.74 -4.92 3.24
CA LEU A 78 -3.95 -4.49 3.94
C LEU A 78 -4.21 -2.98 3.78
N GLY A 79 -3.15 -2.16 3.76
CA GLY A 79 -3.25 -0.73 3.50
C GLY A 79 -3.77 -0.42 2.08
N HIS A 80 -3.36 -1.19 1.07
CA HIS A 80 -3.89 -1.10 -0.30
C HIS A 80 -5.39 -1.47 -0.34
N GLN A 81 -5.77 -2.54 0.34
CA GLN A 81 -7.18 -2.94 0.47
C GLN A 81 -8.00 -1.89 1.22
N SER A 82 -7.42 -1.24 2.23
CA SER A 82 -8.04 -0.12 2.96
C SER A 82 -8.30 1.08 2.03
N ILE A 83 -7.40 1.34 1.07
CA ILE A 83 -7.63 2.35 0.02
C ILE A 83 -8.83 1.95 -0.84
N GLY A 84 -8.88 0.71 -1.34
CA GLY A 84 -10.03 0.22 -2.10
C GLY A 84 -11.33 0.40 -1.34
N ALA A 85 -11.39 -0.07 -0.09
CA ALA A 85 -12.56 0.01 0.77
C ALA A 85 -12.98 1.46 1.08
N ALA A 86 -12.02 2.36 1.30
CA ALA A 86 -12.28 3.78 1.60
C ALA A 86 -13.05 4.49 0.48
N PHE A 87 -12.80 4.12 -0.77
CA PHE A 87 -13.46 4.66 -1.96
C PHE A 87 -14.62 3.78 -2.47
N GLY A 88 -14.97 2.70 -1.76
CA GLY A 88 -16.17 1.89 -2.03
C GLY A 88 -15.94 0.65 -2.90
N ALA A 89 -14.70 0.29 -3.20
CA ALA A 89 -14.41 -0.99 -3.84
C ALA A 89 -14.70 -2.16 -2.89
N LYS A 90 -15.14 -3.28 -3.44
CA LYS A 90 -15.31 -4.53 -2.69
C LYS A 90 -13.96 -5.21 -2.50
N ILE A 91 -13.75 -5.75 -1.30
CA ILE A 91 -12.62 -6.61 -0.99
C ILE A 91 -13.13 -8.05 -0.98
N VAL A 92 -12.57 -8.87 -1.86
CA VAL A 92 -13.03 -10.23 -2.12
C VAL A 92 -11.88 -11.23 -1.95
N LYS A 93 -12.23 -12.50 -1.84
CA LYS A 93 -11.22 -13.58 -1.80
C LYS A 93 -10.48 -13.64 -3.13
N ALA A 94 -9.16 -13.74 -3.06
CA ALA A 94 -8.33 -14.03 -4.22
C ALA A 94 -8.63 -15.45 -4.76
N PRO A 95 -8.41 -15.70 -6.06
CA PRO A 95 -8.54 -17.06 -6.63
C PRO A 95 -7.66 -18.10 -5.92
N GLU A 96 -6.50 -17.66 -5.42
CA GLU A 96 -5.56 -18.46 -4.65
C GLU A 96 -5.10 -17.71 -3.41
N VAL A 97 -4.70 -18.47 -2.37
CA VAL A 97 -4.02 -17.93 -1.19
C VAL A 97 -2.52 -17.87 -1.47
N PHE A 98 -1.94 -16.70 -1.27
CA PHE A 98 -0.51 -16.47 -1.45
C PHE A 98 0.17 -16.32 -0.09
N HIS A 99 1.26 -17.06 0.10
CA HIS A 99 2.08 -17.00 1.30
C HIS A 99 3.57 -17.11 0.92
N GLY A 100 4.22 -15.97 0.72
CA GLY A 100 5.62 -15.91 0.32
C GLY A 100 5.89 -16.35 -1.12
N LYS A 101 4.88 -16.35 -1.99
CA LYS A 101 5.03 -16.71 -3.40
C LYS A 101 5.37 -15.48 -4.24
N LYS A 102 6.29 -15.66 -5.19
CA LYS A 102 6.62 -14.65 -6.20
C LYS A 102 5.63 -14.65 -7.35
N SER A 103 5.34 -13.47 -7.89
CA SER A 103 4.57 -13.30 -9.13
C SER A 103 5.16 -12.14 -9.93
N ASN A 104 5.11 -12.24 -11.24
CA ASN A 104 5.44 -11.13 -12.12
C ASN A 104 4.25 -10.18 -12.24
N ILE A 105 4.51 -8.89 -12.18
CA ILE A 105 3.52 -7.84 -12.38
C ILE A 105 3.92 -6.94 -13.54
N ASN A 106 2.90 -6.43 -14.26
CA ASN A 106 3.04 -5.32 -15.19
C ASN A 106 2.62 -4.02 -14.50
N HIS A 107 3.16 -2.88 -14.94
CA HIS A 107 2.87 -1.59 -14.31
C HIS A 107 2.93 -0.41 -15.28
N SER A 108 2.57 0.77 -14.78
CA SER A 108 2.41 2.00 -15.57
C SER A 108 3.73 2.67 -15.99
N ASN A 109 4.89 2.21 -15.54
CA ASN A 109 6.20 2.85 -15.73
C ASN A 109 6.29 4.32 -15.25
N ALA A 110 5.38 4.73 -14.37
CA ALA A 110 5.28 6.10 -13.87
C ALA A 110 4.99 6.12 -12.35
N GLY A 111 5.13 7.28 -11.71
CA GLY A 111 4.86 7.45 -10.28
C GLY A 111 5.69 6.50 -9.43
N LEU A 112 5.01 5.64 -8.66
CA LEU A 112 5.67 4.61 -7.83
C LEU A 112 6.62 3.70 -8.61
N PHE A 113 6.33 3.42 -9.87
CA PHE A 113 7.06 2.46 -10.70
C PHE A 113 8.10 3.09 -11.62
N LYS A 114 8.41 4.38 -11.42
CA LYS A 114 9.44 5.07 -12.22
C LYS A 114 10.80 4.38 -12.08
N ASN A 115 11.42 4.08 -13.23
CA ASN A 115 12.73 3.41 -13.32
C ASN A 115 12.76 1.98 -12.73
N ILE A 116 11.61 1.32 -12.62
CA ILE A 116 11.51 -0.10 -12.28
C ILE A 116 11.27 -0.87 -13.59
N PRO A 117 11.94 -2.01 -13.83
CA PRO A 117 11.69 -2.85 -15.01
C PRO A 117 10.22 -3.31 -15.09
N ASP A 118 9.71 -3.48 -16.31
CA ASP A 118 8.35 -3.98 -16.56
C ASP A 118 8.41 -5.16 -17.56
N PRO A 119 8.02 -6.37 -17.17
CA PRO A 119 7.53 -6.78 -15.84
C PRO A 119 8.65 -6.95 -14.80
N TYR A 120 8.29 -7.02 -13.50
CA TYR A 120 9.22 -7.40 -12.45
C TYR A 120 8.58 -8.31 -11.39
N SER A 121 9.42 -8.97 -10.59
CA SER A 121 8.99 -9.98 -9.63
C SER A 121 8.74 -9.40 -8.25
N VAL A 122 7.58 -9.72 -7.67
CA VAL A 122 7.15 -9.27 -6.34
C VAL A 122 6.68 -10.42 -5.47
N VAL A 123 6.79 -10.27 -4.16
CA VAL A 123 6.33 -11.26 -3.18
C VAL A 123 4.92 -10.92 -2.69
N ARG A 124 4.10 -11.96 -2.57
CA ARG A 124 2.69 -11.88 -2.17
C ARG A 124 2.42 -12.68 -0.91
N TYR A 125 1.68 -12.06 0.04
CA TYR A 125 1.21 -12.67 1.30
C TYR A 125 -0.24 -12.29 1.53
N HIS A 126 -1.16 -12.64 0.63
CA HIS A 126 -2.55 -12.23 0.76
C HIS A 126 -3.54 -13.29 0.27
N SER A 127 -4.72 -13.30 0.86
CA SER A 127 -5.88 -14.09 0.46
C SER A 127 -7.06 -13.22 0.00
N LEU A 128 -6.93 -11.90 0.11
CA LEU A 128 -7.94 -10.92 -0.31
C LEU A 128 -7.34 -9.99 -1.37
N ILE A 129 -8.21 -9.48 -2.25
CA ILE A 129 -7.89 -8.53 -3.31
C ILE A 129 -9.00 -7.49 -3.47
N ILE A 130 -8.68 -6.37 -4.10
CA ILE A 130 -9.69 -5.44 -4.60
C ILE A 130 -10.37 -6.09 -5.81
N ASP A 131 -11.70 -6.18 -5.77
CA ASP A 131 -12.51 -6.66 -6.91
C ASP A 131 -12.44 -5.63 -8.05
N SER A 132 -11.86 -6.03 -9.18
CA SER A 132 -11.69 -5.17 -10.35
C SER A 132 -13.01 -4.67 -10.95
N PHE A 133 -14.09 -5.44 -10.81
CA PHE A 133 -15.42 -5.04 -11.29
C PHE A 133 -16.09 -3.97 -10.42
N SER A 134 -15.63 -3.81 -9.19
CA SER A 134 -16.16 -2.82 -8.24
C SER A 134 -15.29 -1.58 -8.09
N LEU A 135 -14.20 -1.48 -8.86
CA LEU A 135 -13.24 -0.38 -8.74
C LEU A 135 -13.93 0.96 -9.04
N PRO A 136 -13.94 1.93 -8.10
CA PRO A 136 -14.60 3.21 -8.28
C PRO A 136 -13.80 4.11 -9.24
N LYS A 137 -14.46 5.14 -9.80
CA LYS A 137 -13.84 6.09 -10.73
C LYS A 137 -12.73 6.94 -10.11
N ASP A 138 -12.71 7.04 -8.79
CA ASP A 138 -11.69 7.78 -8.04
C ASP A 138 -10.34 7.05 -8.00
N LEU A 139 -10.32 5.75 -8.32
CA LEU A 139 -9.13 4.92 -8.35
C LEU A 139 -8.79 4.47 -9.77
N LYS A 140 -7.51 4.53 -10.09
CA LYS A 140 -6.93 4.03 -11.33
C LYS A 140 -6.00 2.86 -11.05
N VAL A 141 -6.10 1.79 -11.83
CA VAL A 141 -5.16 0.67 -11.79
C VAL A 141 -3.81 1.10 -12.38
N ILE A 142 -2.73 0.88 -11.64
CA ILE A 142 -1.37 1.18 -12.05
C ILE A 142 -0.48 -0.06 -12.15
N SER A 143 -0.96 -1.21 -11.64
CA SER A 143 -0.28 -2.50 -11.74
C SER A 143 -1.25 -3.66 -11.64
N THR A 144 -0.97 -4.73 -12.36
CA THR A 144 -1.72 -5.99 -12.38
C THR A 144 -0.78 -7.20 -12.40
N ILE A 145 -1.29 -8.40 -12.11
CA ILE A 145 -0.55 -9.64 -12.38
C ILE A 145 -0.30 -9.73 -13.89
N ALA A 146 0.94 -10.12 -14.29
CA ALA A 146 1.34 -10.13 -15.69
C ALA A 146 0.51 -11.13 -16.53
N ASP A 147 0.24 -12.30 -15.99
CA ASP A 147 -0.51 -13.38 -16.68
C ASP A 147 -2.03 -13.31 -16.41
N ASP A 148 -2.48 -12.44 -15.50
CA ASP A 148 -3.90 -12.22 -15.20
C ASP A 148 -4.18 -10.75 -14.86
N PRO A 149 -4.44 -9.91 -15.87
CA PRO A 149 -4.72 -8.49 -15.67
C PRO A 149 -6.00 -8.17 -14.87
N SER A 150 -6.82 -9.16 -14.58
CA SER A 150 -8.00 -8.98 -13.71
C SER A 150 -7.64 -8.81 -12.23
N ILE A 151 -6.42 -9.23 -11.84
CA ILE A 151 -5.94 -9.13 -10.47
C ILE A 151 -5.14 -7.83 -10.32
N ILE A 152 -5.73 -6.88 -9.60
CA ILE A 152 -5.14 -5.58 -9.31
C ILE A 152 -4.00 -5.75 -8.31
N MET A 153 -2.82 -5.24 -8.65
CA MET A 153 -1.63 -5.24 -7.80
C MET A 153 -1.17 -3.84 -7.39
N GLY A 154 -1.74 -2.81 -8.00
CA GLY A 154 -1.49 -1.42 -7.63
C GLY A 154 -2.61 -0.49 -8.07
N VAL A 155 -2.92 0.49 -7.22
CA VAL A 155 -3.88 1.57 -7.51
C VAL A 155 -3.28 2.92 -7.15
N GLU A 156 -3.76 3.95 -7.85
CA GLU A 156 -3.55 5.35 -7.47
C GLU A 156 -4.89 6.10 -7.50
N HIS A 157 -5.05 7.10 -6.66
CA HIS A 157 -6.18 7.99 -6.71
C HIS A 157 -6.00 9.02 -7.84
N VAL A 158 -7.07 9.31 -8.58
CA VAL A 158 -7.02 10.14 -9.80
C VAL A 158 -6.62 11.60 -9.57
N SER A 159 -6.79 12.14 -8.36
CA SER A 159 -6.53 13.56 -8.04
C SER A 159 -5.82 13.80 -6.71
N ARG A 160 -5.70 12.78 -5.84
CA ARG A 160 -5.01 12.88 -4.55
C ARG A 160 -3.74 12.02 -4.60
N PRO A 161 -2.67 12.38 -3.90
CA PRO A 161 -1.42 11.61 -3.87
C PRO A 161 -1.55 10.35 -2.98
N ILE A 162 -2.53 9.48 -3.31
CA ILE A 162 -2.81 8.24 -2.59
C ILE A 162 -2.49 7.07 -3.50
N TYR A 163 -1.65 6.17 -3.02
CA TYR A 163 -1.13 5.02 -3.76
C TYR A 163 -1.27 3.75 -2.94
N GLY A 164 -1.51 2.63 -3.59
CA GLY A 164 -1.60 1.34 -2.94
C GLY A 164 -0.93 0.25 -3.76
N VAL A 165 -0.22 -0.67 -3.08
CA VAL A 165 0.35 -1.88 -3.68
C VAL A 165 -0.09 -3.10 -2.89
N GLN A 166 -0.57 -4.15 -3.58
CA GLN A 166 -1.05 -5.38 -2.96
C GLN A 166 0.09 -6.29 -2.50
N PHE A 167 1.24 -6.20 -3.13
CA PHE A 167 2.46 -6.94 -2.79
C PHE A 167 3.25 -6.25 -1.69
N HIS A 168 4.33 -6.90 -1.25
CA HIS A 168 5.20 -6.46 -0.17
C HIS A 168 6.52 -5.89 -0.71
N PRO A 169 6.63 -4.56 -0.94
CA PRO A 169 7.88 -3.96 -1.40
C PRO A 169 9.01 -4.06 -0.36
N GLU A 170 8.67 -4.20 0.92
CA GLU A 170 9.60 -4.34 2.04
C GLU A 170 10.17 -5.75 2.21
N SER A 171 9.65 -6.72 1.46
CA SER A 171 10.20 -8.08 1.46
C SER A 171 11.53 -8.12 0.71
N ILE A 172 12.52 -8.78 1.28
CA ILE A 172 13.84 -8.97 0.65
C ILE A 172 13.75 -9.72 -0.70
N ASP A 173 12.70 -10.50 -0.88
CA ASP A 173 12.46 -11.27 -2.10
C ASP A 173 11.66 -10.49 -3.17
N THR A 174 11.21 -9.28 -2.88
CA THR A 174 10.63 -8.38 -3.88
C THR A 174 11.73 -7.60 -4.58
N ASP A 175 11.84 -7.77 -5.90
CA ASP A 175 12.79 -7.01 -6.70
C ASP A 175 12.44 -5.51 -6.66
N HIS A 176 13.43 -4.63 -6.64
CA HIS A 176 13.26 -3.16 -6.67
C HIS A 176 12.35 -2.57 -5.56
N GLY A 177 12.14 -3.27 -4.44
CA GLY A 177 11.26 -2.78 -3.36
C GLY A 177 11.74 -1.46 -2.75
N MET A 178 13.04 -1.31 -2.48
CA MET A 178 13.66 -0.06 -2.01
C MET A 178 13.45 1.09 -3.02
N GLN A 179 13.58 0.80 -4.33
CA GLN A 179 13.34 1.81 -5.38
C GLN A 179 11.89 2.31 -5.37
N LEU A 180 10.92 1.41 -5.16
CA LEU A 180 9.50 1.78 -5.08
C LEU A 180 9.23 2.68 -3.87
N ILE A 181 9.76 2.31 -2.69
CA ILE A 181 9.63 3.14 -1.48
C ILE A 181 10.29 4.50 -1.69
N ASN A 182 11.50 4.54 -2.26
CA ASN A 182 12.17 5.80 -2.57
C ASN A 182 11.39 6.66 -3.58
N ASN A 183 10.76 6.05 -4.59
CA ASN A 183 9.89 6.77 -5.52
C ASN A 183 8.72 7.42 -4.78
N PHE A 184 8.06 6.69 -3.87
CA PHE A 184 6.99 7.25 -3.04
C PHE A 184 7.48 8.42 -2.16
N LEU A 185 8.65 8.29 -1.57
CA LEU A 185 9.19 9.32 -0.69
C LEU A 185 9.55 10.62 -1.46
N ASN A 186 9.71 10.54 -2.77
CA ASN A 186 10.01 11.68 -3.65
C ASN A 186 8.79 12.25 -4.42
N ILE A 187 7.57 11.78 -4.11
CA ILE A 187 6.32 12.34 -4.67
C ILE A 187 5.95 13.69 -3.95
#